data_012959983717584ab98daed78232380f
#
_entry.id   012959983717584ab98daed78232380f
#
_cell.length_a   1.000
_cell.length_b   1.000
_cell.length_c   1.000
_cell.angle_alpha   90.00
_cell.angle_beta   90.00
_cell.angle_gamma   90.00
#
_symmetry.space_group_name_H-M   'P 1'
#
loop_
_entity.id
_entity.type
_entity.pdbx_description
1 polymer ?
#
loop_
_entity_poly.entity_id
_entity_poly.type
_entity_poly.pdbx_seq_one_letter_code
_entity_poly.pdbx_strand_id
1 'polypeptide(L)'
;MQEQRTYWNRIGYLKIQMDDGTIRQFGGEGEMFDMKFDGLKFGDFYSTFTCSILGLTREHINALTVWDKGQALQNKRYIEVYAGYSSNGDDMSKPVFAGYVMNAIPTSPPEMWMNFECIRAWDKDQCVTGVETMRDASPRQILQKIAEILEVDSNKTSFMSSTIKWDDEKYTFVFAGKKKVQLTYDFAHQFNCICIDQNGTIVAADRREWLKAPKRIAREVSQDTGMLAVGNVDIAGAKVVHRLDNTFSILSWVNVQSRLIPKMDSRPYYVRAFRHTGHLRGDKWQTELELIRQGANV
;
A
#
# COMPACT_ATOMS: atom_id res chain seq x y z
N MET A 1 -13.79 22.92 3.29
CA MET A 1 -14.70 22.11 4.13
C MET A 1 -14.28 20.67 3.98
N GLN A 2 -13.85 20.01 5.06
CA GLN A 2 -13.70 18.56 5.04
C GLN A 2 -15.11 17.96 5.04
N GLU A 3 -15.42 17.13 4.05
CA GLU A 3 -16.66 16.37 4.06
C GLU A 3 -16.70 15.50 5.30
N GLN A 4 -17.79 15.58 6.04
CA GLN A 4 -18.00 14.79 7.25
C GLN A 4 -18.20 13.34 6.81
N ARG A 5 -17.20 12.47 7.07
CA ARG A 5 -17.27 11.06 6.71
C ARG A 5 -18.31 10.34 7.59
N THR A 6 -19.16 9.58 6.93
CA THR A 6 -20.11 8.69 7.57
C THR A 6 -19.58 7.26 7.52
N TYR A 7 -19.67 6.52 8.63
CA TYR A 7 -19.05 5.19 8.77
C TYR A 7 -20.11 4.09 8.94
N TRP A 8 -21.09 4.10 8.04
CA TRP A 8 -22.17 3.13 8.02
C TRP A 8 -22.06 2.24 6.79
N ASN A 9 -22.61 1.02 6.89
CA ASN A 9 -22.68 0.05 5.81
C ASN A 9 -21.30 -0.27 5.20
N ARG A 10 -20.57 -1.16 5.86
CA ARG A 10 -19.32 -1.70 5.32
C ARG A 10 -19.60 -2.38 4.00
N ILE A 11 -18.74 -2.13 3.04
CA ILE A 11 -18.76 -2.76 1.72
C ILE A 11 -17.38 -3.28 1.39
N GLY A 12 -17.32 -4.47 0.78
CA GLY A 12 -16.07 -5.03 0.31
C GLY A 12 -16.31 -5.96 -0.87
N TYR A 13 -15.38 -5.93 -1.80
CA TYR A 13 -15.32 -6.87 -2.92
C TYR A 13 -13.89 -6.99 -3.42
N LEU A 14 -13.63 -8.02 -4.18
CA LEU A 14 -12.36 -8.17 -4.89
C LEU A 14 -12.60 -8.36 -6.39
N LYS A 15 -11.65 -7.88 -7.18
CA LYS A 15 -11.54 -8.17 -8.61
C LYS A 15 -10.31 -8.99 -8.83
N ILE A 16 -10.42 -10.09 -9.56
CA ILE A 16 -9.30 -10.98 -9.85
C ILE A 16 -9.28 -11.32 -11.34
N GLN A 17 -8.09 -11.31 -11.90
CA GLN A 17 -7.86 -11.77 -13.25
C GLN A 17 -7.84 -13.30 -13.26
N MET A 18 -8.67 -13.91 -14.10
CA MET A 18 -8.74 -15.35 -14.30
C MET A 18 -7.72 -15.80 -15.35
N ASP A 19 -7.50 -17.11 -15.47
CA ASP A 19 -6.52 -17.69 -16.41
C ASP A 19 -6.85 -17.39 -17.88
N ASP A 20 -8.13 -17.17 -18.20
CA ASP A 20 -8.59 -16.75 -19.52
C ASP A 20 -8.40 -15.25 -19.79
N GLY A 21 -7.79 -14.52 -18.86
CA GLY A 21 -7.58 -13.08 -18.93
C GLY A 21 -8.78 -12.22 -18.53
N THR A 22 -9.94 -12.82 -18.28
CA THR A 22 -11.14 -12.09 -17.84
C THR A 22 -10.96 -11.59 -16.41
N ILE A 23 -11.58 -10.45 -16.08
CA ILE A 23 -11.64 -9.95 -14.71
C ILE A 23 -13.00 -10.30 -14.12
N ARG A 24 -13.00 -11.05 -13.01
CA ARG A 24 -14.22 -11.35 -12.26
C ARG A 24 -14.23 -10.59 -10.93
N GLN A 25 -15.42 -10.16 -10.56
CA GLN A 25 -15.69 -9.53 -9.26
C GLN A 25 -16.39 -10.54 -8.35
N PHE A 26 -15.98 -10.57 -7.08
CA PHE A 26 -16.59 -11.36 -6.02
C PHE A 26 -16.92 -10.45 -4.86
N GLY A 27 -18.15 -10.47 -4.40
CA GLY A 27 -18.69 -9.60 -3.37
C GLY A 27 -19.22 -8.28 -3.90
N GLY A 28 -19.79 -7.51 -3.02
CA GLY A 28 -20.49 -6.26 -3.29
C GLY A 28 -21.81 -6.17 -2.55
N GLU A 29 -22.65 -5.22 -2.95
CA GLU A 29 -23.97 -5.06 -2.33
C GLU A 29 -24.91 -6.21 -2.72
N GLY A 30 -25.59 -6.76 -1.71
CA GLY A 30 -26.64 -7.78 -1.92
C GLY A 30 -26.15 -9.23 -2.05
N GLU A 31 -24.86 -9.48 -2.09
CA GLU A 31 -24.34 -10.85 -2.15
C GLU A 31 -24.20 -11.49 -0.74
N MET A 32 -24.45 -12.80 -0.66
CA MET A 32 -24.12 -13.60 0.53
C MET A 32 -22.62 -13.87 0.57
N PHE A 33 -21.88 -12.85 0.93
CA PHE A 33 -20.43 -12.80 0.87
C PHE A 33 -19.85 -12.31 2.21
N ASP A 34 -18.75 -12.88 2.63
CA ASP A 34 -17.94 -12.36 3.73
C ASP A 34 -16.48 -12.27 3.33
N MET A 35 -15.78 -11.29 3.85
CA MET A 35 -14.40 -11.01 3.51
C MET A 35 -13.59 -10.62 4.74
N LYS A 36 -12.40 -11.20 4.84
CA LYS A 36 -11.37 -10.81 5.81
C LYS A 36 -10.12 -10.39 5.07
N PHE A 37 -9.43 -9.38 5.57
CA PHE A 37 -8.14 -8.99 5.02
C PHE A 37 -7.22 -8.41 6.09
N ASP A 38 -5.93 -8.52 5.82
CA ASP A 38 -4.87 -7.94 6.62
C ASP A 38 -3.72 -7.56 5.68
N GLY A 39 -3.39 -6.29 5.66
CA GLY A 39 -2.37 -5.77 4.77
C GLY A 39 -1.54 -4.68 5.41
N LEU A 40 -0.22 -4.92 5.49
CA LEU A 40 0.74 -3.95 6.00
C LEU A 40 1.42 -3.23 4.84
N LYS A 41 1.37 -1.91 4.85
CA LYS A 41 2.08 -1.05 3.91
C LYS A 41 3.12 -0.23 4.65
N PHE A 42 4.39 -0.59 4.42
CA PHE A 42 5.55 0.25 4.73
C PHE A 42 5.87 1.15 3.54
N GLY A 43 6.85 2.04 3.70
CA GLY A 43 7.36 2.86 2.62
C GLY A 43 8.09 2.09 1.52
N ASP A 44 8.14 0.78 1.56
CA ASP A 44 8.78 -0.06 0.55
C ASP A 44 7.77 -0.67 -0.42
N PHE A 45 8.28 -1.18 -1.54
CA PHE A 45 7.49 -1.76 -2.63
C PHE A 45 6.83 -3.09 -2.30
N TYR A 46 7.12 -3.67 -1.17
CA TYR A 46 6.83 -5.07 -0.83
C TYR A 46 5.91 -5.19 0.37
N SER A 47 4.69 -4.71 0.20
CA SER A 47 3.63 -4.99 1.16
C SER A 47 3.15 -6.42 0.95
N THR A 48 3.08 -7.19 2.02
CA THR A 48 2.33 -8.45 2.05
C THR A 48 0.88 -8.14 2.33
N PHE A 49 -0.01 -8.86 1.69
CA PHE A 49 -1.44 -8.73 1.90
C PHE A 49 -2.08 -10.11 1.90
N THR A 50 -2.92 -10.37 2.87
CA THR A 50 -3.73 -11.59 2.95
C THR A 50 -5.21 -11.21 2.86
N CYS A 51 -5.97 -11.98 2.09
CA CYS A 51 -7.40 -11.82 1.98
C CYS A 51 -8.06 -13.20 2.02
N SER A 52 -9.20 -13.30 2.69
CA SER A 52 -10.00 -14.51 2.70
C SER A 52 -11.43 -14.16 2.37
N ILE A 53 -12.07 -14.97 1.53
CA ILE A 53 -13.47 -14.79 1.14
C ILE A 53 -14.28 -16.05 1.39
N LEU A 54 -15.51 -15.87 1.80
CA LEU A 54 -16.54 -16.90 2.02
C LEU A 54 -17.73 -16.62 1.12
N GLY A 55 -18.42 -17.67 0.71
CA GLY A 55 -19.61 -17.57 -0.16
C GLY A 55 -19.35 -17.92 -1.62
N LEU A 56 -18.19 -18.48 -1.93
CA LEU A 56 -17.88 -18.94 -3.28
C LEU A 56 -18.54 -20.30 -3.60
N THR A 57 -18.93 -20.46 -4.85
CA THR A 57 -19.34 -21.79 -5.37
C THR A 57 -18.13 -22.71 -5.50
N ARG A 58 -18.37 -24.03 -5.54
CA ARG A 58 -17.31 -25.03 -5.76
C ARG A 58 -16.55 -24.79 -7.07
N GLU A 59 -17.26 -24.36 -8.10
CA GLU A 59 -16.66 -24.03 -9.39
C GLU A 59 -15.68 -22.84 -9.27
N HIS A 60 -16.08 -21.77 -8.58
CA HIS A 60 -15.21 -20.62 -8.32
C HIS A 60 -14.00 -21.01 -7.48
N ILE A 61 -14.17 -21.84 -6.44
CA ILE A 61 -13.06 -22.31 -5.61
C ILE A 61 -12.04 -23.06 -6.47
N ASN A 62 -12.49 -23.99 -7.31
CA ASN A 62 -11.59 -24.75 -8.19
C ASN A 62 -10.85 -23.83 -9.18
N ALA A 63 -11.56 -22.88 -9.78
CA ALA A 63 -10.96 -21.93 -10.74
C ALA A 63 -9.96 -20.97 -10.10
N LEU A 64 -10.14 -20.63 -8.82
CA LEU A 64 -9.29 -19.69 -8.11
C LEU A 64 -8.09 -20.36 -7.43
N THR A 65 -8.14 -21.67 -7.20
CA THR A 65 -7.09 -22.38 -6.45
C THR A 65 -5.73 -22.32 -7.16
N VAL A 66 -4.71 -21.93 -6.41
CA VAL A 66 -3.30 -21.90 -6.81
C VAL A 66 -2.48 -22.58 -5.71
N TRP A 67 -1.96 -23.78 -6.01
CA TRP A 67 -1.35 -24.64 -5.01
C TRP A 67 0.13 -24.37 -4.77
N ASP A 68 0.84 -23.85 -5.76
CA ASP A 68 2.28 -23.65 -5.64
C ASP A 68 2.77 -22.38 -6.33
N LYS A 69 3.97 -21.96 -5.94
CA LYS A 69 4.61 -20.75 -6.48
C LYS A 69 4.93 -20.88 -7.97
N GLY A 70 5.22 -22.07 -8.47
CA GLY A 70 5.49 -22.30 -9.89
C GLY A 70 4.27 -22.03 -10.76
N GLN A 71 3.09 -22.48 -10.34
CA GLN A 71 1.82 -22.19 -10.98
C GLN A 71 1.50 -20.67 -10.89
N ALA A 72 1.71 -20.09 -9.73
CA ALA A 72 1.53 -18.65 -9.55
C ALA A 72 2.45 -17.83 -10.48
N LEU A 73 3.71 -18.25 -10.64
CA LEU A 73 4.69 -17.63 -11.54
C LEU A 73 4.26 -17.68 -13.01
N GLN A 74 3.61 -18.74 -13.44
CA GLN A 74 3.15 -18.87 -14.82
C GLN A 74 1.93 -17.98 -15.11
N ASN A 75 0.99 -17.91 -14.17
CA ASN A 75 -0.32 -17.31 -14.42
C ASN A 75 -0.44 -15.85 -14.00
N LYS A 76 0.48 -15.33 -13.17
CA LYS A 76 0.55 -13.91 -12.71
C LYS A 76 -0.83 -13.26 -12.48
N ARG A 77 -1.71 -13.92 -11.74
CA ARG A 77 -3.08 -13.44 -11.52
C ARG A 77 -3.06 -12.13 -10.75
N TYR A 78 -3.56 -11.08 -11.40
CA TYR A 78 -3.71 -9.78 -10.77
C TYR A 78 -4.97 -9.73 -9.91
N ILE A 79 -4.89 -9.11 -8.74
CA ILE A 79 -5.98 -8.95 -7.79
C ILE A 79 -6.06 -7.52 -7.27
N GLU A 80 -7.26 -7.00 -7.17
CA GLU A 80 -7.58 -5.75 -6.48
C GLU A 80 -8.60 -6.03 -5.39
N VAL A 81 -8.33 -5.56 -4.18
CA VAL A 81 -9.24 -5.69 -3.04
C VAL A 81 -9.76 -4.32 -2.67
N TYR A 82 -11.07 -4.18 -2.64
CA TYR A 82 -11.78 -2.95 -2.31
C TYR A 82 -12.50 -3.13 -0.98
N ALA A 83 -12.36 -2.15 -0.10
CA ALA A 83 -13.01 -2.14 1.20
C ALA A 83 -13.21 -0.71 1.67
N GLY A 84 -14.39 -0.42 2.23
CA GLY A 84 -14.74 0.91 2.69
C GLY A 84 -16.15 0.97 3.28
N TYR A 85 -16.76 2.11 3.15
CA TYR A 85 -18.15 2.35 3.58
C TYR A 85 -18.96 2.83 2.38
N SER A 86 -20.13 2.23 2.14
CA SER A 86 -20.99 2.59 1.00
C SER A 86 -21.50 4.04 1.06
N SER A 87 -21.57 4.59 2.27
CA SER A 87 -21.91 6.00 2.50
C SER A 87 -20.84 7.00 2.08
N ASN A 88 -19.62 6.55 1.79
CA ASN A 88 -18.49 7.37 1.35
C ASN A 88 -18.09 6.91 -0.06
N GLY A 89 -18.68 7.50 -1.10
CA GLY A 89 -18.48 7.08 -2.49
C GLY A 89 -17.00 6.99 -2.91
N ASP A 90 -16.13 7.82 -2.34
CA ASP A 90 -14.70 7.85 -2.63
C ASP A 90 -13.94 6.64 -2.07
N ASP A 91 -14.45 5.97 -1.05
CA ASP A 91 -13.76 4.83 -0.44
C ASP A 91 -13.60 3.66 -1.42
N MET A 92 -14.50 3.54 -2.39
CA MET A 92 -14.49 2.48 -3.40
C MET A 92 -13.80 2.88 -4.71
N SER A 93 -13.30 4.11 -4.80
CA SER A 93 -12.59 4.61 -5.99
C SER A 93 -11.17 4.04 -6.11
N LYS A 94 -10.59 3.59 -5.00
CA LYS A 94 -9.24 3.03 -4.94
C LYS A 94 -9.23 1.73 -4.15
N PRO A 95 -8.49 0.70 -4.59
CA PRO A 95 -8.34 -0.53 -3.83
C PRO A 95 -7.52 -0.28 -2.56
N VAL A 96 -7.85 -0.99 -1.48
CA VAL A 96 -7.01 -1.10 -0.27
C VAL A 96 -5.73 -1.88 -0.57
N PHE A 97 -5.79 -2.75 -1.57
CA PHE A 97 -4.65 -3.49 -2.09
C PHE A 97 -4.83 -3.78 -3.57
N ALA A 98 -3.73 -3.69 -4.32
CA ALA A 98 -3.63 -4.12 -5.70
C ALA A 98 -2.27 -4.81 -5.92
N GLY A 99 -2.26 -5.98 -6.51
CA GLY A 99 -1.04 -6.78 -6.69
C GLY A 99 -1.32 -8.15 -7.31
N TYR A 100 -0.51 -9.13 -6.95
CA TYR A 100 -0.56 -10.47 -7.54
C TYR A 100 -0.83 -11.54 -6.48
N VAL A 101 -1.57 -12.57 -6.87
CA VAL A 101 -1.84 -13.75 -6.04
C VAL A 101 -0.61 -14.67 -6.09
N MET A 102 -0.02 -14.92 -4.93
CA MET A 102 1.07 -15.89 -4.77
C MET A 102 0.58 -17.28 -4.44
N ASN A 103 -0.50 -17.32 -3.68
CA ASN A 103 -1.10 -18.54 -3.21
C ASN A 103 -2.60 -18.33 -3.01
N ALA A 104 -3.40 -19.32 -3.35
CA ALA A 104 -4.84 -19.29 -3.18
C ALA A 104 -5.35 -20.69 -2.83
N ILE A 105 -5.63 -20.92 -1.55
CA ILE A 105 -5.96 -22.23 -1.02
C ILE A 105 -7.28 -22.18 -0.24
N PRO A 106 -8.24 -23.10 -0.52
CA PRO A 106 -9.45 -23.20 0.27
C PRO A 106 -9.17 -23.85 1.64
N THR A 107 -9.91 -23.40 2.68
CA THR A 107 -9.94 -24.09 3.98
C THR A 107 -10.79 -25.35 3.91
N SER A 108 -10.68 -26.19 4.95
CA SER A 108 -11.53 -27.35 5.11
C SER A 108 -12.96 -26.98 5.56
N PRO A 109 -13.99 -27.79 5.19
CA PRO A 109 -15.35 -27.63 5.72
C PRO A 109 -15.40 -27.58 7.26
N PRO A 110 -16.44 -27.01 7.87
CA PRO A 110 -17.72 -26.61 7.26
C PRO A 110 -17.72 -25.23 6.58
N GLU A 111 -16.86 -24.32 6.97
CA GLU A 111 -16.77 -22.98 6.37
C GLU A 111 -15.61 -22.94 5.38
N MET A 112 -15.91 -22.96 4.11
CA MET A 112 -14.90 -22.96 3.05
C MET A 112 -14.50 -21.53 2.71
N TRP A 113 -13.52 -21.01 3.41
CA TRP A 113 -12.85 -19.76 3.08
C TRP A 113 -11.82 -19.99 1.98
N MET A 114 -11.81 -19.14 0.98
CA MET A 114 -10.72 -19.07 0.01
C MET A 114 -9.69 -18.06 0.50
N ASN A 115 -8.51 -18.56 0.84
CA ASN A 115 -7.43 -17.73 1.37
C ASN A 115 -6.46 -17.36 0.26
N PHE A 116 -6.21 -16.07 0.12
CA PHE A 116 -5.25 -15.50 -0.83
C PHE A 116 -4.06 -14.91 -0.07
N GLU A 117 -2.87 -15.31 -0.46
CA GLU A 117 -1.64 -14.61 -0.13
C GLU A 117 -1.20 -13.80 -1.34
N CYS A 118 -1.05 -12.49 -1.15
CA CYS A 118 -0.82 -11.57 -2.24
C CYS A 118 0.44 -10.75 -1.99
N ILE A 119 1.12 -10.36 -3.07
CA ILE A 119 2.27 -9.47 -3.04
C ILE A 119 2.08 -8.33 -4.03
N ARG A 120 2.71 -7.19 -3.73
CA ARG A 120 2.64 -6.01 -4.57
C ARG A 120 3.52 -6.12 -5.81
N ALA A 121 4.76 -6.54 -5.63
CA ALA A 121 5.72 -6.70 -6.72
C ALA A 121 6.04 -8.18 -6.92
N TRP A 122 5.95 -8.60 -8.17
CA TRP A 122 6.28 -9.94 -8.58
C TRP A 122 7.80 -10.09 -8.69
N ASP A 123 8.31 -11.28 -8.33
CA ASP A 123 9.72 -11.64 -8.50
C ASP A 123 10.75 -10.72 -7.81
N LYS A 124 10.40 -10.16 -6.65
CA LYS A 124 11.27 -9.26 -5.89
C LYS A 124 12.69 -9.79 -5.65
N ASP A 125 12.82 -11.11 -5.52
CA ASP A 125 14.10 -11.78 -5.25
C ASP A 125 14.86 -12.18 -6.53
N GLN A 126 14.25 -11.99 -7.71
CA GLN A 126 14.93 -12.22 -8.99
C GLN A 126 16.04 -11.21 -9.21
N CYS A 127 17.16 -11.71 -9.72
CA CYS A 127 18.21 -10.84 -10.21
C CYS A 127 17.82 -10.21 -11.55
N VAL A 128 18.20 -8.97 -11.71
CA VAL A 128 18.00 -8.25 -12.98
C VAL A 128 18.89 -8.86 -14.04
N THR A 129 18.28 -9.24 -15.16
CA THR A 129 18.95 -9.75 -16.35
C THR A 129 18.74 -8.80 -17.53
N GLY A 130 19.72 -8.67 -18.40
CA GLY A 130 19.58 -7.94 -19.67
C GLY A 130 19.80 -6.42 -19.59
N VAL A 131 19.90 -5.82 -18.39
CA VAL A 131 20.26 -4.41 -18.21
C VAL A 131 21.47 -4.33 -17.29
N GLU A 132 22.63 -4.00 -17.82
CA GLU A 132 23.86 -4.04 -17.01
C GLU A 132 24.12 -2.73 -16.29
N THR A 133 24.13 -1.60 -17.01
CA THR A 133 24.50 -0.31 -16.44
C THR A 133 23.92 0.82 -17.27
N MET A 134 23.30 1.81 -16.62
CA MET A 134 23.02 3.10 -17.24
C MET A 134 24.14 4.08 -16.94
N ARG A 135 24.72 4.70 -17.98
CA ARG A 135 25.72 5.75 -17.85
C ARG A 135 25.13 7.08 -18.31
N ASP A 136 25.62 8.16 -17.73
CA ASP A 136 25.20 9.52 -18.09
C ASP A 136 23.67 9.72 -18.02
N ALA A 137 23.02 9.05 -17.08
CA ALA A 137 21.59 9.10 -16.88
C ALA A 137 21.21 10.02 -15.72
N SER A 138 20.11 10.77 -15.87
CA SER A 138 19.57 11.56 -14.76
C SER A 138 18.89 10.66 -13.71
N PRO A 139 18.77 11.11 -12.46
CA PRO A 139 18.03 10.38 -11.43
C PRO A 139 16.62 10.00 -11.87
N ARG A 140 15.94 10.86 -12.63
CA ARG A 140 14.62 10.58 -13.22
C ARG A 140 14.65 9.38 -14.16
N GLN A 141 15.61 9.37 -15.09
CA GLN A 141 15.75 8.27 -16.04
C GLN A 141 16.07 6.94 -15.35
N ILE A 142 16.92 6.99 -14.32
CA ILE A 142 17.25 5.80 -13.53
C ILE A 142 16.01 5.27 -12.81
N LEU A 143 15.22 6.13 -12.16
CA LEU A 143 14.00 5.70 -11.45
C LEU A 143 12.93 5.18 -12.40
N GLN A 144 12.76 5.78 -13.57
CA GLN A 144 11.86 5.28 -14.60
C GLN A 144 12.28 3.87 -15.05
N LYS A 145 13.59 3.64 -15.22
CA LYS A 145 14.11 2.30 -15.56
C LYS A 145 13.87 1.29 -14.42
N ILE A 146 14.04 1.71 -13.18
CA ILE A 146 13.68 0.87 -12.01
C ILE A 146 12.19 0.52 -12.04
N ALA A 147 11.32 1.48 -12.35
CA ALA A 147 9.88 1.24 -12.47
C ALA A 147 9.55 0.19 -13.54
N GLU A 148 10.17 0.29 -14.74
CA GLU A 148 10.02 -0.71 -15.80
C GLU A 148 10.45 -2.12 -15.34
N ILE A 149 11.60 -2.22 -14.68
CA ILE A 149 12.12 -3.49 -14.16
C ILE A 149 11.17 -4.10 -13.09
N LEU A 150 10.53 -3.24 -12.30
CA LEU A 150 9.56 -3.64 -11.28
C LEU A 150 8.14 -3.86 -11.85
N GLU A 151 7.99 -3.76 -13.17
CA GLU A 151 6.68 -3.86 -13.85
C GLU A 151 5.66 -2.83 -13.33
N VAL A 152 6.15 -1.67 -12.92
CA VAL A 152 5.34 -0.49 -12.58
C VAL A 152 5.34 0.45 -13.78
N ASP A 153 4.19 1.07 -14.07
CA ASP A 153 4.11 2.05 -15.15
C ASP A 153 5.13 3.18 -14.94
N SER A 154 6.12 3.27 -15.84
CA SER A 154 7.19 4.26 -15.75
C SER A 154 6.71 5.71 -15.79
N ASN A 155 5.52 5.96 -16.35
CA ASN A 155 4.87 7.26 -16.33
C ASN A 155 4.29 7.61 -14.95
N LYS A 156 4.12 6.62 -14.08
CA LYS A 156 3.69 6.79 -12.69
C LYS A 156 4.87 6.95 -11.73
N THR A 157 5.85 7.75 -12.11
CA THR A 157 6.93 8.17 -11.22
C THR A 157 6.70 9.61 -10.79
N SER A 158 6.87 9.90 -9.51
CA SER A 158 6.71 11.24 -8.94
C SER A 158 7.95 11.64 -8.15
N PHE A 159 8.35 12.89 -8.30
CA PHE A 159 9.55 13.44 -7.68
C PHE A 159 9.18 14.63 -6.81
N MET A 160 9.54 14.57 -5.54
CA MET A 160 9.28 15.62 -4.56
C MET A 160 10.60 16.13 -4.00
N SER A 161 11.15 17.17 -4.61
CA SER A 161 12.30 17.87 -4.09
C SER A 161 12.55 19.17 -4.84
N SER A 162 13.06 20.16 -4.14
CA SER A 162 13.63 21.36 -4.71
C SER A 162 15.17 21.35 -4.67
N THR A 163 15.79 20.42 -3.94
CA THR A 163 17.25 20.37 -3.76
C THR A 163 17.93 19.31 -4.60
N ILE A 164 17.24 18.19 -4.88
CA ILE A 164 17.76 17.17 -5.79
C ILE A 164 17.42 17.57 -7.23
N LYS A 165 18.45 17.71 -8.04
CA LYS A 165 18.30 18.00 -9.49
C LYS A 165 18.01 16.72 -10.25
N TRP A 166 16.75 16.36 -10.33
CA TRP A 166 16.30 15.10 -10.90
C TRP A 166 16.63 14.94 -12.39
N ASP A 167 16.81 16.03 -13.10
CA ASP A 167 17.00 16.04 -14.57
C ASP A 167 18.39 16.51 -15.03
N ASP A 168 19.06 17.36 -14.25
CA ASP A 168 20.23 18.10 -14.73
C ASP A 168 21.57 17.36 -14.51
N GLU A 169 21.67 16.59 -13.44
CA GLU A 169 22.90 15.88 -13.11
C GLU A 169 22.92 14.49 -13.72
N LYS A 170 24.10 14.02 -14.11
CA LYS A 170 24.30 12.73 -14.77
C LYS A 170 25.08 11.77 -13.89
N TYR A 171 24.59 10.54 -13.82
CA TYR A 171 25.10 9.50 -12.95
C TYR A 171 25.25 8.17 -13.67
N THR A 172 26.04 7.30 -13.07
CA THR A 172 26.10 5.89 -13.46
C THR A 172 25.34 5.07 -12.43
N PHE A 173 24.44 4.20 -12.90
CA PHE A 173 23.69 3.29 -12.04
C PHE A 173 23.79 1.86 -12.56
N VAL A 174 24.15 0.92 -11.67
CA VAL A 174 24.36 -0.50 -12.01
C VAL A 174 23.13 -1.30 -11.61
N PHE A 175 22.58 -2.05 -12.54
CA PHE A 175 21.44 -2.94 -12.35
C PHE A 175 21.85 -4.41 -12.28
N ALA A 176 22.88 -4.79 -13.03
CA ALA A 176 23.28 -6.17 -13.23
C ALA A 176 23.59 -6.91 -11.92
N GLY A 177 23.06 -8.12 -11.83
CA GLY A 177 23.29 -9.00 -10.69
C GLY A 177 22.61 -8.57 -9.37
N LYS A 178 21.87 -7.47 -9.38
CA LYS A 178 21.13 -7.02 -8.20
C LYS A 178 19.73 -7.63 -8.19
N LYS A 179 19.21 -7.92 -7.00
CA LYS A 179 17.81 -8.26 -6.84
C LYS A 179 16.93 -7.05 -7.17
N LYS A 180 15.77 -7.27 -7.79
CA LYS A 180 14.83 -6.18 -8.11
C LYS A 180 14.51 -5.32 -6.89
N VAL A 181 14.33 -5.93 -5.71
CA VAL A 181 14.10 -5.23 -4.43
C VAL A 181 15.24 -4.27 -4.06
N GLN A 182 16.47 -4.64 -4.37
CA GLN A 182 17.65 -3.86 -3.99
C GLN A 182 17.76 -2.54 -4.78
N LEU A 183 17.18 -2.47 -5.98
CA LEU A 183 17.32 -1.30 -6.85
C LEU A 183 16.76 -0.02 -6.23
N THR A 184 15.61 -0.10 -5.57
CA THR A 184 14.99 1.07 -4.91
C THR A 184 15.77 1.54 -3.69
N TYR A 185 16.35 0.60 -2.94
CA TYR A 185 17.23 0.93 -1.82
C TYR A 185 18.53 1.58 -2.29
N ASP A 186 19.15 1.04 -3.33
CA ASP A 186 20.37 1.61 -3.91
C ASP A 186 20.13 3.00 -4.48
N PHE A 187 18.98 3.19 -5.16
CA PHE A 187 18.55 4.50 -5.62
C PHE A 187 18.37 5.48 -4.46
N ALA A 188 17.63 5.08 -3.45
CA ALA A 188 17.38 5.91 -2.27
C ALA A 188 18.67 6.28 -1.54
N HIS A 189 19.62 5.35 -1.44
CA HIS A 189 20.91 5.57 -0.83
C HIS A 189 21.80 6.50 -1.67
N GLN A 190 21.91 6.25 -2.98
CA GLN A 190 22.76 7.03 -3.90
C GLN A 190 22.32 8.51 -3.95
N PHE A 191 21.02 8.77 -3.96
CA PHE A 191 20.48 10.12 -4.07
C PHE A 191 20.04 10.73 -2.73
N ASN A 192 20.31 10.04 -1.60
CA ASN A 192 19.88 10.48 -0.27
C ASN A 192 18.41 10.87 -0.21
N CYS A 193 17.56 10.05 -0.82
CA CYS A 193 16.13 10.27 -0.88
C CYS A 193 15.36 9.14 -0.19
N ILE A 194 14.06 9.32 -0.09
CA ILE A 194 13.10 8.28 0.27
C ILE A 194 12.46 7.83 -1.03
N CYS A 195 12.42 6.52 -1.27
CA CYS A 195 11.78 5.94 -2.46
C CYS A 195 10.69 4.98 -2.01
N ILE A 196 9.44 5.25 -2.39
CA ILE A 196 8.26 4.49 -1.93
C ILE A 196 7.28 4.20 -3.06
N ASP A 197 6.51 3.13 -2.92
CA ASP A 197 5.32 2.89 -3.74
C ASP A 197 4.08 3.50 -3.08
N GLN A 198 3.47 4.46 -3.75
CA GLN A 198 2.15 5.00 -3.40
C GLN A 198 1.12 4.52 -4.42
N ASN A 199 0.49 3.37 -4.14
CA ASN A 199 -0.59 2.81 -4.96
C ASN A 199 -0.25 2.69 -6.45
N GLY A 200 0.94 2.17 -6.77
CA GLY A 200 1.43 1.99 -8.13
C GLY A 200 2.10 3.21 -8.72
N THR A 201 2.38 4.21 -7.92
CA THR A 201 3.23 5.35 -8.29
C THR A 201 4.50 5.30 -7.46
N ILE A 202 5.65 5.26 -8.10
CA ILE A 202 6.93 5.38 -7.41
C ILE A 202 7.18 6.84 -7.08
N VAL A 203 7.27 7.14 -5.79
CA VAL A 203 7.57 8.50 -5.31
C VAL A 203 8.98 8.55 -4.76
N ALA A 204 9.81 9.42 -5.33
CA ALA A 204 11.10 9.76 -4.76
C ALA A 204 11.03 11.16 -4.11
N ALA A 205 11.39 11.25 -2.84
CA ALA A 205 11.33 12.50 -2.07
C ALA A 205 12.67 12.78 -1.39
N ASP A 206 13.13 14.02 -1.41
CA ASP A 206 14.31 14.42 -0.66
C ASP A 206 14.08 14.22 0.85
N ARG A 207 14.90 13.40 1.45
CA ARG A 207 14.78 13.06 2.87
C ARG A 207 14.91 14.28 3.77
N ARG A 208 15.79 15.21 3.43
CA ARG A 208 16.06 16.41 4.24
C ARG A 208 14.91 17.42 4.19
N GLU A 209 14.32 17.60 3.01
CA GLU A 209 13.19 18.52 2.84
C GLU A 209 11.92 17.96 3.46
N TRP A 210 11.71 16.64 3.29
CA TRP A 210 10.53 16.00 3.80
C TRP A 210 10.40 16.09 5.31
N LEU A 211 11.52 15.95 6.03
CA LEU A 211 11.54 15.97 7.50
C LEU A 211 11.47 17.39 8.09
N LYS A 212 11.67 18.45 7.31
CA LYS A 212 11.80 19.82 7.85
C LYS A 212 10.49 20.55 8.11
N ALA A 213 9.51 20.45 7.25
CA ALA A 213 8.22 21.11 7.46
C ALA A 213 7.13 20.53 6.53
N PRO A 214 5.91 20.33 7.02
CA PRO A 214 4.80 19.98 6.16
C PRO A 214 4.43 21.20 5.31
N LYS A 215 4.57 21.10 4.00
CA LYS A 215 4.06 22.11 3.07
C LYS A 215 2.54 22.18 3.11
N ARG A 216 1.89 21.07 3.49
CA ARG A 216 0.44 20.96 3.61
C ARG A 216 0.09 19.81 4.56
N ILE A 217 -0.71 20.08 5.58
CA ILE A 217 -1.36 19.05 6.39
C ILE A 217 -2.48 18.47 5.52
N ALA A 218 -2.35 17.18 5.17
CA ALA A 218 -3.30 16.53 4.30
C ALA A 218 -4.62 16.27 5.02
N ARG A 219 -4.57 16.02 6.35
CA ARG A 219 -5.74 15.58 7.08
C ARG A 219 -5.62 15.79 8.59
N GLU A 220 -6.76 16.00 9.21
CA GLU A 220 -6.97 15.88 10.64
C GLU A 220 -7.35 14.45 11.00
N VAL A 221 -6.76 13.93 12.08
CA VAL A 221 -7.04 12.62 12.65
C VAL A 221 -7.50 12.83 14.10
N SER A 222 -8.79 12.72 14.34
CA SER A 222 -9.44 12.96 15.62
C SER A 222 -10.57 11.95 15.85
N GLN A 223 -11.15 11.92 17.04
CA GLN A 223 -12.34 11.11 17.30
C GLN A 223 -13.49 11.46 16.34
N ASP A 224 -13.61 12.73 15.99
CA ASP A 224 -14.68 13.22 15.12
C ASP A 224 -14.46 12.80 13.65
N THR A 225 -13.20 12.56 13.25
CA THR A 225 -12.86 12.06 11.91
C THR A 225 -12.71 10.55 11.81
N GLY A 226 -12.93 9.81 12.90
CA GLY A 226 -12.92 8.35 12.92
C GLY A 226 -11.76 7.69 13.68
N MET A 227 -10.96 8.44 14.43
CA MET A 227 -9.96 7.86 15.33
C MET A 227 -10.62 7.05 16.43
N LEU A 228 -10.22 5.79 16.58
CA LEU A 228 -10.73 4.84 17.56
C LEU A 228 -9.85 4.78 18.82
N ALA A 229 -8.54 4.78 18.62
CA ALA A 229 -7.59 4.69 19.71
C ALA A 229 -6.24 5.34 19.36
N VAL A 230 -5.52 5.71 20.40
CA VAL A 230 -4.13 6.14 20.33
C VAL A 230 -3.33 5.28 21.27
N GLY A 231 -2.25 4.69 20.80
CA GLY A 231 -1.33 3.87 21.59
C GLY A 231 0.13 4.17 21.31
N ASN A 232 0.99 3.72 22.19
CA ASN A 232 2.45 3.79 22.03
C ASN A 232 2.96 5.18 21.63
N VAL A 233 2.53 6.20 22.36
CA VAL A 233 3.00 7.57 22.17
C VAL A 233 4.37 7.73 22.82
N ASP A 234 5.36 8.09 22.03
CA ASP A 234 6.72 8.38 22.48
C ASP A 234 7.24 9.71 21.91
N ILE A 235 8.52 10.00 22.15
CA ILE A 235 9.17 11.21 21.65
C ILE A 235 9.26 11.22 20.11
N ALA A 236 9.39 10.03 19.51
CA ALA A 236 9.57 9.87 18.08
C ALA A 236 8.24 9.84 17.31
N GLY A 237 7.16 9.34 17.93
CA GLY A 237 5.91 9.21 17.21
C GLY A 237 4.75 8.63 18.00
N ALA A 238 3.78 8.07 17.28
CA ALA A 238 2.60 7.45 17.86
C ALA A 238 2.01 6.38 16.94
N LYS A 239 1.30 5.42 17.52
CA LYS A 239 0.41 4.52 16.80
C LYS A 239 -1.02 4.97 16.99
N VAL A 240 -1.75 5.11 15.90
CA VAL A 240 -3.16 5.53 15.90
C VAL A 240 -4.00 4.49 15.20
N VAL A 241 -5.08 4.07 15.83
CA VAL A 241 -6.10 3.22 15.21
C VAL A 241 -7.24 4.12 14.74
N HIS A 242 -7.54 4.03 13.46
CA HIS A 242 -8.59 4.78 12.80
C HIS A 242 -9.59 3.80 12.17
N ARG A 243 -10.84 4.20 11.98
CA ARG A 243 -11.78 3.45 11.15
C ARG A 243 -11.18 3.23 9.76
N LEU A 244 -11.55 2.16 9.09
CA LEU A 244 -10.98 1.84 7.78
C LEU A 244 -11.04 3.06 6.86
N ASP A 245 -9.91 3.40 6.29
CA ASP A 245 -9.77 4.55 5.42
C ASP A 245 -8.61 4.33 4.45
N ASN A 246 -8.94 4.13 3.20
CA ASN A 246 -7.98 3.87 2.12
C ASN A 246 -7.37 5.14 1.51
N THR A 247 -7.74 6.31 2.02
CA THR A 247 -7.20 7.59 1.54
C THR A 247 -5.88 7.98 2.22
N PHE A 248 -5.48 7.29 3.29
CA PHE A 248 -4.16 7.50 3.88
C PHE A 248 -3.06 7.10 2.92
N SER A 249 -2.04 7.95 2.86
CA SER A 249 -0.86 7.72 2.02
C SER A 249 0.39 7.80 2.89
N ILE A 250 1.38 6.96 2.58
CA ILE A 250 2.70 7.07 3.18
C ILE A 250 3.30 8.43 2.84
N LEU A 251 4.07 8.99 3.75
CA LEU A 251 4.62 10.34 3.70
C LEU A 251 3.59 11.47 3.70
N SER A 252 2.28 11.20 3.84
CA SER A 252 1.32 12.28 4.06
C SER A 252 1.46 12.84 5.47
N TRP A 253 1.25 14.16 5.60
CA TRP A 253 1.23 14.82 6.89
C TRP A 253 -0.18 14.83 7.46
N VAL A 254 -0.28 14.48 8.74
CA VAL A 254 -1.54 14.47 9.48
C VAL A 254 -1.41 15.30 10.77
N ASN A 255 -2.48 15.93 11.16
CA ASN A 255 -2.61 16.57 12.47
C ASN A 255 -3.45 15.67 13.36
N VAL A 256 -2.88 15.21 14.48
CA VAL A 256 -3.58 14.31 15.40
C VAL A 256 -4.11 15.14 16.56
N GLN A 257 -5.44 15.08 16.76
CA GLN A 257 -6.11 15.71 17.90
C GLN A 257 -6.69 14.61 18.78
N SER A 258 -6.20 14.52 20.00
CA SER A 258 -6.63 13.50 20.96
C SER A 258 -7.20 14.13 22.23
N ARG A 259 -8.45 13.87 22.51
CA ARG A 259 -9.09 14.28 23.79
C ARG A 259 -8.43 13.66 25.02
N LEU A 260 -7.78 12.49 24.83
CA LEU A 260 -7.12 11.76 25.92
C LEU A 260 -5.66 12.19 26.13
N ILE A 261 -5.00 12.64 25.07
CA ILE A 261 -3.57 12.99 25.08
C ILE A 261 -3.37 14.37 24.41
N PRO A 262 -3.70 15.48 25.06
CA PRO A 262 -3.66 16.81 24.48
C PRO A 262 -2.27 17.24 23.99
N LYS A 263 -1.20 16.66 24.54
CA LYS A 263 0.17 16.93 24.09
C LYS A 263 0.49 16.50 22.66
N MET A 264 -0.36 15.67 22.06
CA MET A 264 -0.25 15.28 20.65
C MET A 264 -0.62 16.44 19.71
N ASP A 265 -1.46 17.36 20.13
CA ASP A 265 -2.03 18.43 19.31
C ASP A 265 -1.01 19.51 18.92
N SER A 266 0.20 19.44 19.47
CA SER A 266 1.19 20.52 19.35
C SER A 266 2.04 20.48 18.08
N ARG A 267 2.08 19.36 17.34
CA ARG A 267 2.94 19.20 16.16
C ARG A 267 2.35 18.24 15.14
N PRO A 268 2.57 18.49 13.85
CA PRO A 268 2.16 17.54 12.81
C PRO A 268 3.00 16.26 12.84
N TYR A 269 2.40 15.21 12.34
CA TYR A 269 3.00 13.89 12.16
C TYR A 269 2.98 13.51 10.69
N TYR A 270 3.95 12.70 10.24
CA TYR A 270 3.84 12.06 8.95
C TYR A 270 3.56 10.56 9.09
N VAL A 271 2.83 10.02 8.13
CA VAL A 271 2.50 8.60 8.07
C VAL A 271 3.71 7.85 7.55
N ARG A 272 4.36 7.05 8.42
CA ARG A 272 5.48 6.18 8.07
C ARG A 272 5.01 4.87 7.47
N ALA A 273 4.00 4.28 8.10
CA ALA A 273 3.41 3.02 7.70
C ALA A 273 1.93 2.99 8.06
N PHE A 274 1.17 2.13 7.41
CA PHE A 274 -0.18 1.82 7.84
C PHE A 274 -0.53 0.36 7.56
N ARG A 275 -1.47 -0.16 8.37
CA ARG A 275 -2.01 -1.50 8.22
C ARG A 275 -3.52 -1.41 8.11
N HIS A 276 -4.06 -1.96 7.04
CA HIS A 276 -5.49 -2.17 6.90
C HIS A 276 -5.86 -3.56 7.41
N THR A 277 -6.83 -3.63 8.33
CA THR A 277 -7.37 -4.90 8.82
C THR A 277 -8.88 -4.83 8.78
N GLY A 278 -9.51 -5.80 8.14
CA GLY A 278 -10.95 -5.83 7.99
C GLY A 278 -11.55 -7.22 8.09
N HIS A 279 -12.77 -7.27 8.64
CA HIS A 279 -13.69 -8.39 8.56
C HIS A 279 -15.07 -7.81 8.30
N LEU A 280 -15.62 -8.07 7.12
CA LEU A 280 -16.82 -7.40 6.63
C LEU A 280 -18.01 -7.58 7.58
N ARG A 281 -18.21 -8.81 8.09
CA ARG A 281 -19.26 -9.15 9.07
C ARG A 281 -18.78 -9.28 10.51
N GLY A 282 -17.51 -8.99 10.79
CA GLY A 282 -16.92 -9.07 12.12
C GLY A 282 -16.65 -7.71 12.75
N ASP A 283 -15.83 -7.71 13.80
CA ASP A 283 -15.62 -6.51 14.63
C ASP A 283 -14.58 -5.54 14.03
N LYS A 284 -13.54 -6.07 13.39
CA LYS A 284 -12.43 -5.26 12.88
C LYS A 284 -12.74 -4.67 11.51
N TRP A 285 -12.63 -3.34 11.40
CA TRP A 285 -12.72 -2.61 10.14
C TRP A 285 -11.97 -1.30 10.31
N GLN A 286 -10.63 -1.37 10.22
CA GLN A 286 -9.76 -0.31 10.73
C GLN A 286 -8.48 -0.16 9.92
N THR A 287 -7.88 1.02 10.06
CA THR A 287 -6.54 1.36 9.61
C THR A 287 -5.69 1.70 10.84
N GLU A 288 -4.61 0.99 11.03
CA GLU A 288 -3.60 1.33 12.04
C GLU A 288 -2.52 2.19 11.37
N LEU A 289 -2.26 3.36 11.92
CA LEU A 289 -1.26 4.31 11.42
C LEU A 289 -0.04 4.29 12.34
N GLU A 290 1.13 4.16 11.75
CA GLU A 290 2.41 4.44 12.40
C GLU A 290 2.86 5.84 12.00
N LEU A 291 2.89 6.73 12.97
CA LEU A 291 3.13 8.15 12.78
C LEU A 291 4.48 8.55 13.37
N ILE A 292 5.22 9.36 12.63
CA ILE A 292 6.46 9.96 13.10
C ILE A 292 6.24 11.46 13.32
N ARG A 293 6.70 11.94 14.46
CA ARG A 293 6.57 13.34 14.85
C ARG A 293 7.54 14.22 14.05
N GLN A 294 7.10 15.41 13.67
CA GLN A 294 7.98 16.40 13.06
C GLN A 294 9.18 16.72 13.98
N GLY A 295 10.39 16.65 13.42
CA GLY A 295 11.63 16.93 14.14
C GLY A 295 12.12 15.79 15.04
N ALA A 296 11.52 14.61 14.96
CA ALA A 296 12.12 13.40 15.55
C ALA A 296 13.37 13.02 14.76
N ASN A 297 14.46 12.74 15.46
CA ASN A 297 15.65 12.12 14.86
C ASN A 297 15.35 10.64 14.64
N VAL A 298 15.08 10.23 13.40
CA VAL A 298 14.83 8.86 12.99
C VAL A 298 15.90 8.43 11.98
#